data_2e120f8d42a36160926fa2a255c4cb49
#
_entry.id   2e120f8d42a36160926fa2a255c4cb49
#
_cell.length_a   1.000
_cell.length_b   1.000
_cell.length_c   1.000
_cell.angle_alpha   90.00
_cell.angle_beta   90.00
_cell.angle_gamma   90.00
#
_symmetry.space_group_name_H-M   'P 1'
#
loop_
_entity.id
_entity.type
_entity.pdbx_description
1 polymer ?
#
loop_
_entity_poly.entity_id
_entity_poly.type
_entity_poly.pdbx_seq_one_letter_code
_entity_poly.pdbx_strand_id
1 'polypeptide(L)'
;MSESTSLPANLSAEVADASPAAAAKKRNAERALGITVPILTVIVLVALWQLLVVGADIPQYILPSPIAVAKALVSDWGILWPALWVTTQITFISLVLALIGGVGFAVFLVQARWIELAFYPLAVILQVTPIVAIAPLILIYAPTRESALLICGFLVAFFPILSNMVQGLKSVDHNLLNLFDLYGASRWQALLHLKLPAAQPYFMTGLRIGGGLSLIASVVAEFAAGSGGPNSGLAFRLLEAQYRQNMPRLFAALLLLSALGVAIFAFTSFISWLSLHRWHESSLKREN
;
A
#
# COMPACT_ATOMS: atom_id res chain seq x y z
N MET A 1 -39.56 -18.54 45.42
CA MET A 1 -40.38 -17.73 44.52
C MET A 1 -39.45 -17.27 43.40
N SER A 2 -39.48 -17.97 42.27
CA SER A 2 -38.70 -17.69 41.08
C SER A 2 -39.64 -17.04 40.07
N GLU A 3 -39.52 -15.72 39.88
CA GLU A 3 -40.19 -15.02 38.78
C GLU A 3 -39.46 -15.35 37.47
N SER A 4 -40.11 -16.16 36.65
CA SER A 4 -39.76 -16.36 35.26
C SER A 4 -40.21 -15.15 34.45
N THR A 5 -39.27 -14.22 34.17
CA THR A 5 -39.52 -13.09 33.27
C THR A 5 -39.64 -13.65 31.83
N SER A 6 -40.87 -13.90 31.40
CA SER A 6 -41.19 -14.25 30.01
C SER A 6 -40.99 -13.00 29.14
N LEU A 7 -40.08 -13.09 28.19
CA LEU A 7 -39.92 -12.09 27.10
C LEU A 7 -41.25 -11.92 26.37
N PRO A 8 -41.64 -10.67 26.01
CA PRO A 8 -42.90 -10.41 25.31
C PRO A 8 -42.92 -11.08 23.94
N ALA A 9 -44.02 -11.77 23.64
CA ALA A 9 -44.24 -12.61 22.47
C ALA A 9 -44.01 -11.92 21.09
N ASN A 10 -44.05 -10.59 21.05
CA ASN A 10 -43.78 -9.81 19.85
C ASN A 10 -42.28 -9.73 19.52
N LEU A 11 -41.36 -9.80 20.49
CA LEU A 11 -39.92 -9.87 20.24
C LEU A 11 -39.48 -11.25 19.72
N SER A 12 -40.15 -12.32 20.15
CA SER A 12 -39.85 -13.65 19.63
C SER A 12 -40.38 -13.90 18.22
N ALA A 13 -41.44 -13.19 17.79
CA ALA A 13 -41.98 -13.26 16.42
C ALA A 13 -41.09 -12.48 15.42
N GLU A 14 -40.50 -11.38 15.82
CA GLU A 14 -39.65 -10.55 14.96
C GLU A 14 -38.27 -11.20 14.69
N VAL A 15 -37.77 -12.00 15.62
CA VAL A 15 -36.53 -12.79 15.47
C VAL A 15 -36.74 -14.05 14.64
N ALA A 16 -37.97 -14.61 14.60
CA ALA A 16 -38.28 -15.84 13.90
C ALA A 16 -38.57 -15.70 12.40
N ASP A 17 -38.80 -14.47 11.90
CA ASP A 17 -39.26 -14.25 10.52
C ASP A 17 -38.13 -13.83 9.52
N ALA A 18 -36.89 -13.91 9.90
CA ALA A 18 -35.78 -13.79 8.95
C ALA A 18 -35.51 -15.15 8.30
N SER A 19 -36.33 -15.51 7.29
CA SER A 19 -36.08 -16.73 6.52
C SER A 19 -34.65 -16.69 5.98
N PRO A 20 -33.91 -17.82 5.92
CA PRO A 20 -32.53 -17.86 5.38
C PRO A 20 -32.42 -17.24 3.97
N ALA A 21 -33.52 -17.29 3.21
CA ALA A 21 -33.62 -16.67 1.88
C ALA A 21 -33.68 -15.14 1.95
N ALA A 22 -34.38 -14.54 2.94
CA ALA A 22 -34.42 -13.07 3.11
C ALA A 22 -33.08 -12.53 3.58
N ALA A 23 -32.40 -13.21 4.49
CA ALA A 23 -31.04 -12.87 4.94
C ALA A 23 -30.02 -12.97 3.80
N ALA A 24 -30.10 -14.02 2.96
CA ALA A 24 -29.26 -14.18 1.78
C ALA A 24 -29.51 -13.08 0.73
N LYS A 25 -30.77 -12.71 0.50
CA LYS A 25 -31.15 -11.61 -0.42
C LYS A 25 -30.63 -10.27 0.06
N LYS A 26 -30.74 -9.96 1.36
CA LYS A 26 -30.21 -8.73 1.98
C LYS A 26 -28.69 -8.67 1.84
N ARG A 27 -27.99 -9.76 2.14
CA ARG A 27 -26.53 -9.85 2.02
C ARG A 27 -26.05 -9.69 0.56
N ASN A 28 -26.79 -10.25 -0.40
CA ASN A 28 -26.47 -10.08 -1.82
C ASN A 28 -26.73 -8.65 -2.31
N ALA A 29 -27.80 -8.01 -1.82
CA ALA A 29 -28.10 -6.62 -2.09
C ALA A 29 -27.03 -5.69 -1.50
N GLU A 30 -26.59 -5.91 -0.27
CA GLU A 30 -25.51 -5.16 0.36
C GLU A 30 -24.16 -5.32 -0.37
N ARG A 31 -23.86 -6.54 -0.84
CA ARG A 31 -22.67 -6.79 -1.68
C ARG A 31 -22.77 -6.10 -3.04
N ALA A 32 -23.94 -6.16 -3.67
CA ALA A 32 -24.17 -5.45 -4.93
C ALA A 32 -24.03 -3.94 -4.74
N LEU A 33 -24.64 -3.37 -3.70
CA LEU A 33 -24.49 -1.96 -3.35
C LEU A 33 -23.02 -1.57 -3.10
N GLY A 34 -22.26 -2.42 -2.40
CA GLY A 34 -20.84 -2.20 -2.13
C GLY A 34 -19.96 -2.14 -3.40
N ILE A 35 -20.41 -2.69 -4.51
CA ILE A 35 -19.70 -2.66 -5.80
C ILE A 35 -20.30 -1.60 -6.73
N THR A 36 -21.64 -1.52 -6.82
CA THR A 36 -22.32 -0.63 -7.79
C THR A 36 -22.18 0.84 -7.41
N VAL A 37 -22.25 1.17 -6.11
CA VAL A 37 -22.17 2.58 -5.66
C VAL A 37 -20.80 3.20 -5.99
N PRO A 38 -19.62 2.59 -5.68
CA PRO A 38 -18.36 3.17 -6.08
C PRO A 38 -18.19 3.32 -7.59
N ILE A 39 -18.62 2.33 -8.37
CA ILE A 39 -18.55 2.38 -9.85
C ILE A 39 -19.42 3.52 -10.37
N LEU A 40 -20.66 3.64 -9.90
CA LEU A 40 -21.56 4.71 -10.31
C LEU A 40 -20.99 6.08 -9.94
N THR A 41 -20.41 6.21 -8.74
CA THR A 41 -19.76 7.46 -8.31
C THR A 41 -18.62 7.85 -9.26
N VAL A 42 -17.75 6.92 -9.64
CA VAL A 42 -16.67 7.19 -10.61
C VAL A 42 -17.24 7.60 -11.97
N ILE A 43 -18.27 6.91 -12.48
CA ILE A 43 -18.91 7.25 -13.75
C ILE A 43 -19.50 8.66 -13.69
N VAL A 44 -20.21 8.99 -12.62
CA VAL A 44 -20.81 10.33 -12.42
C VAL A 44 -19.73 11.40 -12.36
N LEU A 45 -18.63 11.17 -11.63
CA LEU A 45 -17.51 12.13 -11.54
C LEU A 45 -16.85 12.35 -12.91
N VAL A 46 -16.61 11.29 -13.68
CA VAL A 46 -16.04 11.39 -15.03
C VAL A 46 -17.00 12.11 -15.99
N ALA A 47 -18.30 11.84 -15.90
CA ALA A 47 -19.32 12.53 -16.69
C ALA A 47 -19.40 14.02 -16.33
N LEU A 48 -19.38 14.36 -15.05
CA LEU A 48 -19.34 15.75 -14.57
C LEU A 48 -18.07 16.48 -15.06
N TRP A 49 -16.91 15.82 -15.00
CA TRP A 49 -15.66 16.37 -15.54
C TRP A 49 -15.80 16.64 -17.05
N GLN A 50 -16.32 15.68 -17.82
CA GLN A 50 -16.53 15.84 -19.26
C GLN A 50 -17.49 17.00 -19.56
N LEU A 51 -18.62 17.09 -18.84
CA LEU A 51 -19.61 18.16 -19.01
C LEU A 51 -19.04 19.53 -18.65
N LEU A 52 -18.24 19.61 -17.58
CA LEU A 52 -17.59 20.85 -17.15
C LEU A 52 -16.61 21.34 -18.21
N VAL A 53 -15.76 20.47 -18.74
CA VAL A 53 -14.76 20.86 -19.76
C VAL A 53 -15.42 21.32 -21.05
N VAL A 54 -16.45 20.59 -21.51
CA VAL A 54 -17.16 20.92 -22.74
C VAL A 54 -18.10 22.11 -22.56
N GLY A 55 -18.85 22.19 -21.44
CA GLY A 55 -19.81 23.23 -21.16
C GLY A 55 -19.22 24.62 -20.88
N ALA A 56 -18.01 24.64 -20.30
CA ALA A 56 -17.25 25.86 -20.03
C ALA A 56 -16.23 26.20 -21.13
N ASP A 57 -16.18 25.42 -22.21
CA ASP A 57 -15.24 25.57 -23.35
C ASP A 57 -13.75 25.69 -22.87
N ILE A 58 -13.36 24.86 -21.89
CA ILE A 58 -12.04 24.92 -21.27
C ILE A 58 -10.98 24.40 -22.28
N PRO A 59 -9.94 25.18 -22.57
CA PRO A 59 -8.89 24.75 -23.48
C PRO A 59 -8.15 23.51 -22.96
N GLN A 60 -7.80 22.58 -23.87
CA GLN A 60 -7.17 21.30 -23.51
C GLN A 60 -5.79 21.44 -22.82
N TYR A 61 -5.12 22.56 -23.01
CA TYR A 61 -3.84 22.87 -22.35
C TYR A 61 -4.01 23.31 -20.87
N ILE A 62 -5.25 23.65 -20.45
CA ILE A 62 -5.58 23.97 -19.06
C ILE A 62 -6.11 22.70 -18.39
N LEU A 63 -7.20 22.13 -18.93
CA LEU A 63 -7.81 20.91 -18.42
C LEU A 63 -8.30 20.04 -19.57
N PRO A 64 -7.65 18.91 -19.87
CA PRO A 64 -8.09 18.00 -20.92
C PRO A 64 -9.41 17.31 -20.54
N SER A 65 -10.22 17.03 -21.54
CA SER A 65 -11.41 16.21 -21.33
C SER A 65 -11.04 14.73 -21.10
N PRO A 66 -11.83 13.94 -20.36
CA PRO A 66 -11.64 12.50 -20.20
C PRO A 66 -11.47 11.77 -21.53
N ILE A 67 -12.19 12.17 -22.55
CA ILE A 67 -12.07 11.60 -23.91
C ILE A 67 -10.69 11.91 -24.51
N ALA A 68 -10.16 13.13 -24.34
CA ALA A 68 -8.83 13.49 -24.81
C ALA A 68 -7.73 12.70 -24.08
N VAL A 69 -7.89 12.48 -22.76
CA VAL A 69 -7.00 11.64 -21.96
C VAL A 69 -7.02 10.19 -22.44
N ALA A 70 -8.22 9.62 -22.68
CA ALA A 70 -8.34 8.25 -23.21
C ALA A 70 -7.72 8.10 -24.60
N LYS A 71 -7.89 9.08 -25.48
CA LYS A 71 -7.21 9.10 -26.80
C LYS A 71 -5.69 9.17 -26.64
N ALA A 72 -5.17 10.04 -25.76
CA ALA A 72 -3.73 10.14 -25.50
C ALA A 72 -3.16 8.84 -24.90
N LEU A 73 -3.91 8.17 -24.03
CA LEU A 73 -3.52 6.86 -23.49
C LEU A 73 -3.30 5.81 -24.59
N VAL A 74 -4.16 5.79 -25.59
CA VAL A 74 -4.05 4.85 -26.72
C VAL A 74 -2.98 5.27 -27.71
N SER A 75 -2.96 6.56 -28.13
CA SER A 75 -1.99 7.06 -29.12
C SER A 75 -0.55 7.02 -28.64
N ASP A 76 -0.33 7.30 -27.35
CA ASP A 76 0.99 7.38 -26.74
C ASP A 76 1.40 6.10 -26.01
N TRP A 77 0.64 5.01 -26.18
CA TRP A 77 0.87 3.73 -25.50
C TRP A 77 2.30 3.20 -25.71
N GLY A 78 2.86 3.35 -26.91
CA GLY A 78 4.24 2.96 -27.23
C GLY A 78 5.31 3.70 -26.39
N ILE A 79 4.98 4.87 -25.82
CA ILE A 79 5.86 5.64 -24.93
C ILE A 79 5.52 5.38 -23.47
N LEU A 80 4.23 5.29 -23.15
CA LEU A 80 3.74 5.17 -21.78
C LEU A 80 3.96 3.78 -21.20
N TRP A 81 3.79 2.72 -21.98
CA TRP A 81 3.96 1.34 -21.53
C TRP A 81 5.40 1.01 -21.09
N PRO A 82 6.46 1.29 -21.89
CA PRO A 82 7.83 1.08 -21.42
C PRO A 82 8.14 1.89 -20.15
N ALA A 83 7.64 3.14 -20.07
CA ALA A 83 7.83 3.98 -18.89
C ALA A 83 7.11 3.42 -17.66
N LEU A 84 5.88 2.91 -17.80
CA LEU A 84 5.16 2.21 -16.74
C LEU A 84 5.95 1.00 -16.24
N TRP A 85 6.52 0.23 -17.15
CA TRP A 85 7.32 -0.94 -16.80
C TRP A 85 8.56 -0.57 -15.98
N VAL A 86 9.27 0.49 -16.38
CA VAL A 86 10.44 0.99 -15.63
C VAL A 86 10.06 1.41 -14.21
N THR A 87 9.02 2.25 -14.04
CA THR A 87 8.55 2.66 -12.70
C THR A 87 8.11 1.46 -11.87
N THR A 88 7.43 0.49 -12.50
CA THR A 88 6.99 -0.75 -11.81
C THR A 88 8.19 -1.56 -11.32
N GLN A 89 9.21 -1.76 -12.16
CA GLN A 89 10.41 -2.50 -11.78
C GLN A 89 11.14 -1.82 -10.61
N ILE A 90 11.37 -0.50 -10.71
CA ILE A 90 12.04 0.25 -9.65
C ILE A 90 11.26 0.15 -8.34
N THR A 91 9.95 0.36 -8.38
CA THR A 91 9.09 0.27 -7.20
C THR A 91 9.13 -1.11 -6.56
N PHE A 92 9.00 -2.16 -7.37
CA PHE A 92 8.97 -3.54 -6.87
C PHE A 92 10.32 -3.99 -6.30
N ILE A 93 11.43 -3.69 -7.00
CA ILE A 93 12.79 -4.03 -6.52
C ILE A 93 13.09 -3.28 -5.23
N SER A 94 12.79 -1.98 -5.16
CA SER A 94 12.96 -1.16 -3.95
C SER A 94 12.15 -1.72 -2.78
N LEU A 95 10.90 -2.16 -3.02
CA LEU A 95 10.06 -2.78 -2.00
C LEU A 95 10.65 -4.09 -1.50
N VAL A 96 11.14 -4.95 -2.40
CA VAL A 96 11.77 -6.23 -2.03
C VAL A 96 13.03 -5.98 -1.20
N LEU A 97 13.87 -5.03 -1.60
CA LEU A 97 15.05 -4.65 -0.83
C LEU A 97 14.67 -4.10 0.55
N ALA A 98 13.62 -3.29 0.62
CA ALA A 98 13.10 -2.73 1.87
C ALA A 98 12.51 -3.82 2.79
N LEU A 99 11.87 -4.85 2.23
CA LEU A 99 11.40 -6.02 2.98
C LEU A 99 12.57 -6.80 3.58
N ILE A 100 13.56 -7.14 2.77
CA ILE A 100 14.73 -7.90 3.25
C ILE A 100 15.48 -7.08 4.31
N GLY A 101 15.79 -5.82 4.02
CA GLY A 101 16.51 -4.93 4.92
C GLY A 101 15.73 -4.63 6.20
N GLY A 102 14.42 -4.28 6.08
CA GLY A 102 13.56 -3.92 7.20
C GLY A 102 13.31 -5.09 8.16
N VAL A 103 13.01 -6.27 7.63
CA VAL A 103 12.84 -7.48 8.45
C VAL A 103 14.16 -7.89 9.08
N GLY A 104 15.26 -7.95 8.31
CA GLY A 104 16.57 -8.31 8.82
C GLY A 104 17.04 -7.36 9.93
N PHE A 105 16.85 -6.05 9.73
CA PHE A 105 17.21 -5.04 10.73
C PHE A 105 16.28 -5.08 11.96
N ALA A 106 14.99 -5.38 11.80
CA ALA A 106 14.06 -5.58 12.91
C ALA A 106 14.50 -6.77 13.79
N VAL A 107 14.84 -7.90 13.16
CA VAL A 107 15.36 -9.09 13.86
C VAL A 107 16.65 -8.73 14.60
N PHE A 108 17.55 -7.97 13.99
CA PHE A 108 18.78 -7.51 14.65
C PHE A 108 18.49 -6.63 15.87
N LEU A 109 17.58 -5.66 15.75
CA LEU A 109 17.22 -4.74 16.85
C LEU A 109 16.64 -5.45 18.07
N VAL A 110 15.85 -6.51 17.85
CA VAL A 110 15.15 -7.22 18.95
C VAL A 110 16.07 -8.20 19.70
N GLN A 111 17.31 -8.42 19.22
CA GLN A 111 18.26 -9.33 19.91
C GLN A 111 18.68 -8.83 21.29
N ALA A 112 18.83 -7.51 21.46
CA ALA A 112 19.21 -6.93 22.74
C ALA A 112 18.70 -5.48 22.86
N ARG A 113 18.26 -5.12 24.06
CA ARG A 113 17.70 -3.78 24.34
C ARG A 113 18.69 -2.64 24.02
N TRP A 114 19.98 -2.84 24.27
CA TRP A 114 20.99 -1.84 23.96
C TRP A 114 21.15 -1.59 22.46
N ILE A 115 21.01 -2.63 21.64
CA ILE A 115 21.04 -2.51 20.16
C ILE A 115 19.87 -1.65 19.70
N GLU A 116 18.67 -1.93 20.19
CA GLU A 116 17.50 -1.15 19.88
C GLU A 116 17.65 0.32 20.27
N LEU A 117 18.07 0.58 21.53
CA LEU A 117 18.25 1.95 22.02
C LEU A 117 19.30 2.73 21.23
N ALA A 118 20.35 2.04 20.70
CA ALA A 118 21.40 2.66 19.93
C ALA A 118 20.96 2.97 18.48
N PHE A 119 20.29 2.02 17.82
CA PHE A 119 20.07 2.06 16.36
C PHE A 119 18.68 2.49 15.95
N TYR A 120 17.63 2.27 16.75
CA TYR A 120 16.26 2.67 16.41
C TYR A 120 16.11 4.19 16.23
N PRO A 121 16.72 5.05 17.05
CA PRO A 121 16.67 6.49 16.81
C PRO A 121 17.29 6.93 15.48
N LEU A 122 18.34 6.25 15.01
CA LEU A 122 18.95 6.52 13.71
C LEU A 122 17.99 6.21 12.56
N ALA A 123 17.26 5.09 12.67
CA ALA A 123 16.24 4.74 11.70
C ALA A 123 15.10 5.78 11.67
N VAL A 124 14.70 6.32 12.85
CA VAL A 124 13.70 7.40 12.93
C VAL A 124 14.21 8.67 12.25
N ILE A 125 15.48 9.04 12.44
CA ILE A 125 16.07 10.21 11.76
C ILE A 125 15.99 10.05 10.24
N LEU A 126 16.31 8.87 9.72
CA LEU A 126 16.21 8.58 8.27
C LEU A 126 14.77 8.71 7.75
N GLN A 127 13.78 8.29 8.54
CA GLN A 127 12.37 8.39 8.16
C GLN A 127 11.89 9.84 8.05
N VAL A 128 12.25 10.69 9.00
CA VAL A 128 11.76 12.08 9.04
C VAL A 128 12.50 12.99 8.05
N THR A 129 13.61 12.53 7.49
CA THR A 129 14.36 13.30 6.50
C THR A 129 13.59 13.30 5.16
N PRO A 130 13.25 14.50 4.62
CA PRO A 130 12.45 14.59 3.41
C PRO A 130 13.18 13.99 2.20
N ILE A 131 12.62 12.95 1.60
CA ILE A 131 13.22 12.27 0.43
C ILE A 131 13.46 13.23 -0.74
N VAL A 132 12.58 14.22 -0.92
CA VAL A 132 12.71 15.23 -1.98
C VAL A 132 14.01 16.03 -1.85
N ALA A 133 14.44 16.28 -0.60
CA ALA A 133 15.68 17.01 -0.34
C ALA A 133 16.94 16.14 -0.52
N ILE A 134 16.84 14.83 -0.22
CA ILE A 134 17.99 13.93 -0.31
C ILE A 134 18.15 13.28 -1.68
N ALA A 135 17.08 13.14 -2.45
CA ALA A 135 17.12 12.50 -3.76
C ALA A 135 18.19 13.09 -4.71
N PRO A 136 18.38 14.42 -4.83
CA PRO A 136 19.46 14.99 -5.64
C PRO A 136 20.85 14.60 -5.15
N LEU A 137 21.06 14.51 -3.83
CA LEU A 137 22.34 14.06 -3.26
C LEU A 137 22.61 12.60 -3.58
N ILE A 138 21.60 11.74 -3.44
CA ILE A 138 21.72 10.32 -3.79
C ILE A 138 22.06 10.17 -5.27
N LEU A 139 21.46 10.96 -6.16
CA LEU A 139 21.74 10.95 -7.60
C LEU A 139 23.19 11.36 -7.94
N ILE A 140 23.81 12.22 -7.13
CA ILE A 140 25.21 12.64 -7.32
C ILE A 140 26.18 11.53 -6.90
N TYR A 141 25.90 10.86 -5.78
CA TYR A 141 26.82 9.88 -5.18
C TYR A 141 26.57 8.43 -5.62
N ALA A 142 25.42 8.12 -6.13
CA ALA A 142 25.11 6.76 -6.59
C ALA A 142 25.87 6.43 -7.89
N PRO A 143 26.35 5.19 -8.05
CA PRO A 143 27.11 4.80 -9.26
C PRO A 143 26.29 4.89 -10.54
N THR A 144 25.00 4.67 -10.48
CA THR A 144 24.09 4.74 -11.62
C THR A 144 22.79 5.43 -11.21
N ARG A 145 22.08 5.98 -12.21
CA ARG A 145 20.73 6.53 -12.00
C ARG A 145 19.78 5.49 -11.39
N GLU A 146 19.81 4.27 -11.89
CA GLU A 146 18.94 3.20 -11.42
C GLU A 146 19.19 2.87 -9.95
N SER A 147 20.47 2.79 -9.52
CA SER A 147 20.79 2.58 -8.11
C SER A 147 20.32 3.74 -7.23
N ALA A 148 20.38 4.99 -7.70
CA ALA A 148 19.85 6.13 -6.98
C ALA A 148 18.33 6.01 -6.76
N LEU A 149 17.58 5.65 -7.80
CA LEU A 149 16.13 5.46 -7.72
C LEU A 149 15.77 4.33 -6.76
N LEU A 150 16.51 3.20 -6.81
CA LEU A 150 16.34 2.07 -5.90
C LEU A 150 16.62 2.45 -4.45
N ILE A 151 17.69 3.21 -4.19
CA ILE A 151 18.02 3.70 -2.84
C ILE A 151 16.90 4.59 -2.31
N CYS A 152 16.38 5.51 -3.10
CA CYS A 152 15.28 6.39 -2.70
C CYS A 152 14.02 5.58 -2.34
N GLY A 153 13.61 4.64 -3.20
CA GLY A 153 12.47 3.78 -2.97
C GLY A 153 12.65 2.90 -1.73
N PHE A 154 13.85 2.32 -1.56
CA PHE A 154 14.24 1.55 -0.39
C PHE A 154 14.10 2.35 0.91
N LEU A 155 14.71 3.53 1.00
CA LEU A 155 14.76 4.33 2.23
C LEU A 155 13.36 4.65 2.76
N VAL A 156 12.43 5.02 1.88
CA VAL A 156 11.08 5.40 2.29
C VAL A 156 10.22 4.19 2.68
N ALA A 157 10.38 3.06 1.99
CA ALA A 157 9.65 1.84 2.30
C ALA A 157 10.22 1.08 3.51
N PHE A 158 11.52 1.22 3.78
CA PHE A 158 12.25 0.49 4.81
C PHE A 158 11.69 0.74 6.21
N PHE A 159 11.46 2.00 6.59
CA PHE A 159 11.08 2.32 7.98
C PHE A 159 9.69 1.79 8.37
N PRO A 160 8.62 1.93 7.59
CA PRO A 160 7.33 1.34 7.93
C PRO A 160 7.39 -0.17 8.11
N ILE A 161 8.20 -0.86 7.29
CA ILE A 161 8.41 -2.30 7.40
C ILE A 161 9.17 -2.63 8.67
N LEU A 162 10.27 -1.92 8.94
CA LEU A 162 11.06 -2.04 10.15
C LEU A 162 10.22 -1.82 11.42
N SER A 163 9.54 -0.69 11.49
CA SER A 163 8.74 -0.29 12.67
C SER A 163 7.64 -1.28 12.98
N ASN A 164 6.85 -1.67 11.97
CA ASN A 164 5.80 -2.67 12.14
C ASN A 164 6.39 -4.03 12.54
N MET A 165 7.50 -4.44 11.93
CA MET A 165 8.13 -5.71 12.26
C MET A 165 8.69 -5.74 13.69
N VAL A 166 9.35 -4.66 14.16
CA VAL A 166 9.80 -4.52 15.54
C VAL A 166 8.63 -4.61 16.52
N GLN A 167 7.53 -3.91 16.22
CA GLN A 167 6.31 -3.96 17.03
C GLN A 167 5.73 -5.38 17.06
N GLY A 168 5.68 -6.05 15.93
CA GLY A 168 5.19 -7.42 15.82
C GLY A 168 6.06 -8.42 16.59
N LEU A 169 7.39 -8.33 16.50
CA LEU A 169 8.31 -9.19 17.24
C LEU A 169 8.21 -9.00 18.76
N LYS A 170 7.69 -7.86 19.21
CA LYS A 170 7.48 -7.54 20.62
C LYS A 170 6.06 -7.78 21.11
N SER A 171 5.11 -8.07 20.23
CA SER A 171 3.69 -8.26 20.59
C SER A 171 3.38 -9.63 21.22
N VAL A 172 4.38 -10.46 21.40
CA VAL A 172 4.23 -11.81 21.96
C VAL A 172 3.82 -11.76 23.44
N ASP A 173 2.86 -12.58 23.81
CA ASP A 173 2.44 -12.72 25.21
C ASP A 173 3.60 -13.19 26.10
N HIS A 174 3.80 -12.47 27.23
CA HIS A 174 4.84 -12.80 28.20
C HIS A 174 4.70 -14.22 28.78
N ASN A 175 3.49 -14.74 28.92
CA ASN A 175 3.26 -16.10 29.41
C ASN A 175 3.81 -17.14 28.45
N LEU A 176 3.67 -16.90 27.14
CA LEU A 176 4.24 -17.79 26.11
C LEU A 176 5.78 -17.69 26.08
N LEU A 177 6.35 -16.50 26.29
CA LEU A 177 7.81 -16.35 26.41
C LEU A 177 8.34 -17.11 27.62
N ASN A 178 7.69 -16.96 28.79
CA ASN A 178 8.06 -17.68 30.01
C ASN A 178 7.94 -19.20 29.83
N LEU A 179 6.94 -19.68 29.08
CA LEU A 179 6.80 -21.10 28.76
C LEU A 179 7.99 -21.60 27.94
N PHE A 180 8.42 -20.86 26.90
CA PHE A 180 9.60 -21.21 26.10
C PHE A 180 10.86 -21.24 26.95
N ASP A 181 11.03 -20.29 27.87
CA ASP A 181 12.16 -20.24 28.80
C ASP A 181 12.15 -21.44 29.76
N LEU A 182 10.98 -21.83 30.31
CA LEU A 182 10.82 -23.01 31.17
C LEU A 182 11.22 -24.33 30.45
N TYR A 183 10.91 -24.44 29.14
CA TYR A 183 11.33 -25.58 28.32
C TYR A 183 12.79 -25.49 27.82
N GLY A 184 13.54 -24.47 28.23
CA GLY A 184 14.94 -24.29 27.85
C GLY A 184 15.15 -23.96 26.36
N ALA A 185 14.14 -23.36 25.72
CA ALA A 185 14.23 -22.99 24.31
C ALA A 185 15.30 -21.91 24.08
N SER A 186 16.10 -22.09 23.04
CA SER A 186 17.10 -21.10 22.63
C SER A 186 16.43 -19.84 22.08
N ARG A 187 17.16 -18.71 22.08
CA ARG A 187 16.67 -17.43 21.51
C ARG A 187 16.24 -17.56 20.04
N TRP A 188 16.91 -18.40 19.26
CA TRP A 188 16.57 -18.67 17.87
C TRP A 188 15.29 -19.51 17.74
N GLN A 189 15.07 -20.47 18.63
CA GLN A 189 13.82 -21.24 18.66
C GLN A 189 12.64 -20.34 19.03
N ALA A 190 12.79 -19.47 20.05
CA ALA A 190 11.78 -18.49 20.41
C ALA A 190 11.52 -17.47 19.25
N LEU A 191 12.56 -17.05 18.52
CA LEU A 191 12.40 -16.17 17.37
C LEU A 191 11.60 -16.84 16.25
N LEU A 192 12.02 -18.05 15.82
CA LEU A 192 11.45 -18.72 14.64
C LEU A 192 10.05 -19.29 14.89
N HIS A 193 9.80 -19.85 16.08
CA HIS A 193 8.56 -20.58 16.36
C HIS A 193 7.51 -19.75 17.11
N LEU A 194 7.91 -18.63 17.73
CA LEU A 194 7.00 -17.81 18.51
C LEU A 194 6.91 -16.36 17.99
N LYS A 195 8.07 -15.64 17.94
CA LYS A 195 8.06 -14.21 17.63
C LYS A 195 7.73 -13.91 16.16
N LEU A 196 8.33 -14.63 15.21
CA LEU A 196 8.09 -14.43 13.77
C LEU A 196 6.65 -14.76 13.37
N PRO A 197 6.04 -15.88 13.79
CA PRO A 197 4.61 -16.13 13.55
C PRO A 197 3.70 -15.06 14.16
N ALA A 198 3.96 -14.63 15.41
CA ALA A 198 3.19 -13.57 16.06
C ALA A 198 3.34 -12.20 15.35
N ALA A 199 4.49 -11.94 14.73
CA ALA A 199 4.75 -10.70 13.99
C ALA A 199 4.07 -10.65 12.61
N GLN A 200 3.53 -11.75 12.09
CA GLN A 200 2.99 -11.85 10.74
C GLN A 200 1.92 -10.78 10.40
N PRO A 201 0.93 -10.46 11.26
CA PRO A 201 -0.05 -9.41 10.97
C PRO A 201 0.59 -8.02 10.85
N TYR A 202 1.55 -7.74 11.71
CA TYR A 202 2.30 -6.47 11.69
C TYR A 202 3.16 -6.36 10.43
N PHE A 203 3.83 -7.45 10.04
CA PHE A 203 4.59 -7.54 8.79
C PHE A 203 3.70 -7.23 7.59
N MET A 204 2.49 -7.80 7.51
CA MET A 204 1.54 -7.54 6.42
C MET A 204 1.06 -6.09 6.40
N THR A 205 0.92 -5.45 7.57
CA THR A 205 0.64 -4.02 7.67
C THR A 205 1.82 -3.19 7.13
N GLY A 206 3.04 -3.51 7.56
CA GLY A 206 4.26 -2.87 7.06
C GLY A 206 4.44 -3.03 5.54
N LEU A 207 4.18 -4.21 5.00
CA LEU A 207 4.22 -4.50 3.56
C LEU A 207 3.23 -3.62 2.78
N ARG A 208 2.00 -3.48 3.26
CA ARG A 208 0.97 -2.67 2.60
C ARG A 208 1.34 -1.19 2.57
N ILE A 209 1.81 -0.65 3.70
CA ILE A 209 2.25 0.74 3.81
C ILE A 209 3.50 0.96 2.96
N GLY A 210 4.51 0.09 3.10
CA GLY A 210 5.77 0.15 2.36
C GLY A 210 5.58 0.07 0.85
N GLY A 211 4.62 -0.74 0.37
CA GLY A 211 4.31 -0.84 -1.06
C GLY A 211 3.85 0.47 -1.68
N GLY A 212 2.92 1.17 -1.03
CA GLY A 212 2.47 2.49 -1.48
C GLY A 212 3.57 3.55 -1.41
N LEU A 213 4.32 3.57 -0.31
CA LEU A 213 5.41 4.52 -0.11
C LEU A 213 6.59 4.28 -1.05
N SER A 214 6.89 3.04 -1.43
CA SER A 214 7.92 2.72 -2.43
C SER A 214 7.59 3.34 -3.79
N LEU A 215 6.32 3.27 -4.23
CA LEU A 215 5.88 3.93 -5.47
C LEU A 215 6.05 5.46 -5.39
N ILE A 216 5.59 6.07 -4.29
CA ILE A 216 5.71 7.53 -4.10
C ILE A 216 7.18 7.96 -4.17
N ALA A 217 8.07 7.25 -3.47
CA ALA A 217 9.49 7.55 -3.46
C ALA A 217 10.14 7.36 -4.84
N SER A 218 9.76 6.31 -5.57
CA SER A 218 10.24 6.08 -6.94
C SER A 218 9.83 7.23 -7.87
N VAL A 219 8.59 7.69 -7.80
CA VAL A 219 8.09 8.85 -8.57
C VAL A 219 8.85 10.12 -8.23
N VAL A 220 9.07 10.40 -6.94
CA VAL A 220 9.83 11.59 -6.48
C VAL A 220 11.28 11.53 -6.96
N ALA A 221 11.91 10.36 -6.88
CA ALA A 221 13.27 10.16 -7.34
C ALA A 221 13.38 10.30 -8.87
N GLU A 222 12.41 9.81 -9.64
CA GLU A 222 12.35 10.01 -11.09
C GLU A 222 12.22 11.49 -11.47
N PHE A 223 11.44 12.29 -10.70
CA PHE A 223 11.35 13.73 -10.87
C PHE A 223 12.69 14.43 -10.62
N ALA A 224 13.38 14.05 -9.53
CA ALA A 224 14.68 14.61 -9.20
C ALA A 224 15.75 14.24 -10.26
N ALA A 225 15.68 13.03 -10.80
CA ALA A 225 16.60 12.53 -11.79
C ALA A 225 16.49 13.25 -13.15
N GLY A 226 15.32 13.75 -13.52
CA GLY A 226 15.06 14.68 -14.63
C GLY A 226 15.57 14.29 -16.02
N SER A 227 16.16 13.13 -16.21
CA SER A 227 16.84 12.75 -17.44
C SER A 227 15.96 11.88 -18.34
N GLY A 228 15.79 12.31 -19.59
CA GLY A 228 15.19 11.52 -20.67
C GLY A 228 16.12 10.41 -21.14
N GLY A 229 15.53 9.32 -21.60
CA GLY A 229 16.25 8.19 -22.18
C GLY A 229 15.29 7.01 -22.33
N PRO A 230 15.74 5.90 -22.95
CA PRO A 230 14.91 4.72 -23.16
C PRO A 230 14.45 4.10 -21.81
N ASN A 231 15.21 4.30 -20.73
CA ASN A 231 14.91 3.80 -19.38
C ASN A 231 14.26 4.86 -18.48
N SER A 232 13.50 5.81 -19.05
CA SER A 232 12.76 6.81 -18.28
C SER A 232 11.43 6.25 -17.80
N GLY A 233 11.10 6.47 -16.50
CA GLY A 233 9.83 6.04 -15.94
C GLY A 233 8.68 7.03 -16.21
N LEU A 234 7.50 6.69 -15.69
CA LEU A 234 6.26 7.46 -15.89
C LEU A 234 6.32 8.87 -15.32
N ALA A 235 7.00 9.07 -14.17
CA ALA A 235 7.12 10.40 -13.58
C ALA A 235 7.92 11.35 -14.49
N PHE A 236 8.97 10.84 -15.15
CA PHE A 236 9.67 11.62 -16.16
C PHE A 236 8.77 11.96 -17.37
N ARG A 237 7.96 10.99 -17.86
CA ARG A 237 7.01 11.25 -18.96
C ARG A 237 5.96 12.30 -18.60
N LEU A 238 5.56 12.34 -17.32
CA LEU A 238 4.67 13.37 -16.80
C LEU A 238 5.33 14.76 -16.85
N LEU A 239 6.59 14.89 -16.40
CA LEU A 239 7.34 16.15 -16.53
C LEU A 239 7.55 16.56 -17.98
N GLU A 240 7.94 15.63 -18.86
CA GLU A 240 8.09 15.88 -20.29
C GLU A 240 6.80 16.41 -20.91
N ALA A 241 5.67 15.79 -20.60
CA ALA A 241 4.36 16.21 -21.07
C ALA A 241 3.99 17.62 -20.56
N GLN A 242 4.35 17.95 -19.30
CA GLN A 242 4.16 19.28 -18.72
C GLN A 242 4.95 20.35 -19.48
N TYR A 243 6.26 20.12 -19.70
CA TYR A 243 7.11 21.07 -20.43
C TYR A 243 6.67 21.24 -21.88
N ARG A 244 6.13 20.20 -22.51
CA ARG A 244 5.58 20.26 -23.88
C ARG A 244 4.15 20.77 -23.94
N GLN A 245 3.55 21.14 -22.79
CA GLN A 245 2.15 21.56 -22.68
C GLN A 245 1.15 20.53 -23.23
N ASN A 246 1.54 19.24 -23.25
CA ASN A 246 0.68 18.15 -23.66
C ASN A 246 -0.09 17.60 -22.45
N MET A 247 -1.12 18.34 -22.01
CA MET A 247 -1.92 17.97 -20.84
C MET A 247 -2.65 16.64 -21.01
N PRO A 248 -3.19 16.24 -22.18
CA PRO A 248 -3.80 14.92 -22.32
C PRO A 248 -2.82 13.76 -21.98
N ARG A 249 -1.57 13.83 -22.43
CA ARG A 249 -0.54 12.84 -22.09
C ARG A 249 -0.16 12.90 -20.61
N LEU A 250 -0.07 14.09 -20.03
CA LEU A 250 0.22 14.27 -18.60
C LEU A 250 -0.84 13.56 -17.75
N PHE A 251 -2.12 13.78 -18.04
CA PHE A 251 -3.21 13.13 -17.32
C PHE A 251 -3.26 11.63 -17.59
N ALA A 252 -2.91 11.17 -18.79
CA ALA A 252 -2.79 9.73 -19.09
C ALA A 252 -1.68 9.06 -18.27
N ALA A 253 -0.50 9.70 -18.13
CA ALA A 253 0.59 9.22 -17.28
C ALA A 253 0.20 9.22 -15.79
N LEU A 254 -0.50 10.27 -15.32
CA LEU A 254 -1.03 10.33 -13.94
C LEU A 254 -2.03 9.22 -13.66
N LEU A 255 -2.92 8.94 -14.62
CA LEU A 255 -3.90 7.85 -14.51
C LEU A 255 -3.20 6.49 -14.42
N LEU A 256 -2.15 6.26 -15.21
CA LEU A 256 -1.36 5.03 -15.13
C LEU A 256 -0.61 4.90 -13.80
N LEU A 257 -0.04 5.99 -13.25
CA LEU A 257 0.58 5.99 -11.93
C LEU A 257 -0.44 5.66 -10.83
N SER A 258 -1.63 6.25 -10.92
CA SER A 258 -2.72 5.95 -9.97
C SER A 258 -3.18 4.50 -10.08
N ALA A 259 -3.33 3.97 -11.29
CA ALA A 259 -3.68 2.57 -11.53
C ALA A 259 -2.60 1.63 -10.99
N LEU A 260 -1.31 1.96 -11.16
CA LEU A 260 -0.20 1.21 -10.59
C LEU A 260 -0.25 1.21 -9.06
N GLY A 261 -0.53 2.36 -8.44
CA GLY A 261 -0.70 2.46 -6.98
C GLY A 261 -1.83 1.57 -6.46
N VAL A 262 -2.99 1.60 -7.14
CA VAL A 262 -4.13 0.72 -6.81
C VAL A 262 -3.77 -0.75 -7.00
N ALA A 263 -3.04 -1.09 -8.06
CA ALA A 263 -2.59 -2.46 -8.33
C ALA A 263 -1.62 -2.97 -7.24
N ILE A 264 -0.66 -2.15 -6.79
CA ILE A 264 0.25 -2.48 -5.69
C ILE A 264 -0.53 -2.67 -4.39
N PHE A 265 -1.48 -1.77 -4.09
CA PHE A 265 -2.32 -1.88 -2.89
C PHE A 265 -3.19 -3.15 -2.93
N ALA A 266 -3.80 -3.45 -4.07
CA ALA A 266 -4.61 -4.67 -4.24
C ALA A 266 -3.75 -5.93 -4.11
N PHE A 267 -2.57 -5.94 -4.71
CA PHE A 267 -1.61 -7.04 -4.65
C PHE A 267 -1.12 -7.30 -3.21
N THR A 268 -0.67 -6.27 -2.49
CA THR A 268 -0.21 -6.40 -1.10
C THR A 268 -1.36 -6.79 -0.16
N SER A 269 -2.58 -6.27 -0.41
CA SER A 269 -3.78 -6.65 0.34
C SER A 269 -4.19 -8.10 0.08
N PHE A 270 -4.06 -8.59 -1.15
CA PHE A 270 -4.32 -9.98 -1.50
C PHE A 270 -3.34 -10.93 -0.82
N ILE A 271 -2.03 -10.60 -0.82
CA ILE A 271 -1.01 -11.37 -0.09
C ILE A 271 -1.34 -11.39 1.41
N SER A 272 -1.69 -10.25 1.98
CA SER A 272 -2.09 -10.14 3.39
C SER A 272 -3.29 -11.04 3.72
N TRP A 273 -4.32 -11.01 2.88
CA TRP A 273 -5.49 -11.86 3.04
C TRP A 273 -5.13 -13.34 2.93
N LEU A 274 -4.35 -13.73 1.93
CA LEU A 274 -3.92 -15.13 1.73
C LEU A 274 -3.11 -15.65 2.94
N SER A 275 -2.30 -14.79 3.53
CA SER A 275 -1.42 -15.14 4.66
C SER A 275 -2.18 -15.24 5.99
N LEU A 276 -3.18 -14.36 6.21
CA LEU A 276 -3.83 -14.21 7.51
C LEU A 276 -5.17 -14.97 7.63
N HIS A 277 -5.87 -15.24 6.52
CA HIS A 277 -7.25 -15.76 6.56
C HIS A 277 -7.41 -17.14 7.23
N ARG A 278 -6.32 -17.91 7.37
CA ARG A 278 -6.35 -19.25 7.97
C ARG A 278 -5.85 -19.32 9.41
N TRP A 279 -5.19 -18.24 9.92
CA TRP A 279 -4.35 -18.36 11.11
C TRP A 279 -4.58 -17.28 12.17
N HIS A 280 -5.43 -16.29 11.95
CA HIS A 280 -5.52 -15.16 12.86
C HIS A 280 -6.97 -14.81 13.22
N GLU A 281 -7.24 -14.64 14.53
CA GLU A 281 -8.53 -14.19 15.07
C GLU A 281 -8.99 -12.84 14.52
N SER A 282 -8.05 -11.97 14.11
CA SER A 282 -8.37 -10.70 13.45
C SER A 282 -9.04 -10.84 12.09
N SER A 283 -9.01 -12.03 11.48
CA SER A 283 -9.75 -12.37 10.24
C SER A 283 -11.17 -12.83 10.49
N LEU A 284 -11.50 -13.20 11.73
CA LEU A 284 -12.84 -13.56 12.11
C LEU A 284 -13.70 -12.29 12.16
N LYS A 285 -14.80 -12.27 11.40
CA LYS A 285 -15.79 -11.20 11.52
C LYS A 285 -16.31 -11.21 12.94
N ARG A 286 -16.18 -10.10 13.67
CA ARG A 286 -16.97 -9.87 14.86
C ARG A 286 -18.43 -9.91 14.41
N GLU A 287 -19.13 -10.96 14.79
CA GLU A 287 -20.60 -10.99 14.77
C GLU A 287 -21.05 -10.00 15.86
N ASN A 288 -21.49 -8.82 15.41
CA ASN A 288 -22.28 -7.89 16.24
C ASN A 288 -23.75 -8.16 15.95
#